data_20bf962a1b5dae7a85f95e691e0966fc
#
_entry.id   20bf962a1b5dae7a85f95e691e0966fc
#
_cell.length_a   1.000
_cell.length_b   1.000
_cell.length_c   1.000
_cell.angle_alpha   90.00
_cell.angle_beta   90.00
_cell.angle_gamma   90.00
#
_symmetry.space_group_name_H-M   'P 1'
#
loop_
_entity.id
_entity.type
_entity.pdbx_description
1 polymer ?
#
loop_
_entity_poly.entity_id
_entity_poly.type
_entity_poly.pdbx_seq_one_letter_code
_entity_poly.pdbx_strand_id
1 'polypeptide(L)'
;KMLHNRFAGEKLKFLDDLYAGHVEMNGQIVLCKGVNDKDELKRSIEDLMKYLPFMRSVSVVPAGLSKYREGLYPLELFDKEEAEEVIDLIESYQKKAYDEFGLHFIHASDEWYILAERDFPEEGRYDGYIQLENGVGMMRLLRDEFYHAFEELQESEEYPKLKEGIARTFTIATAKLAYPTIQEFADRITEAFPKVKITVACIRNDFFGETITVSGLITGQELVAQLKERKEAGEDLGDTLQIPINMLRSGEEVFLDDLTVQDVEAALGMTVKAVESGGKDFLDAALNLDYHTERNNENFVYIKAYDREDE
;
A
#
# COMPACT_ATOMS: atom_id res chain seq x y z
N LYS A 1 0.92 -28.36 6.80
CA LYS A 1 1.97 -27.97 7.78
C LYS A 1 1.81 -26.53 8.22
N MET A 2 1.79 -25.55 7.31
CA MET A 2 1.74 -24.11 7.62
C MET A 2 0.54 -23.70 8.48
N LEU A 3 -0.65 -24.17 8.15
CA LEU A 3 -1.88 -23.74 8.81
C LEU A 3 -2.25 -24.60 10.04
N HIS A 4 -1.48 -25.63 10.39
CA HIS A 4 -1.85 -26.65 11.38
C HIS A 4 -3.30 -27.17 11.23
N ASN A 5 -3.87 -27.03 10.03
CA ASN A 5 -5.22 -27.46 9.70
C ASN A 5 -5.17 -28.74 8.85
N ARG A 6 -5.53 -29.89 9.47
CA ARG A 6 -5.56 -31.20 8.82
C ARG A 6 -6.54 -31.26 7.63
N PHE A 7 -7.51 -30.37 7.57
CA PHE A 7 -8.52 -30.33 6.52
C PHE A 7 -8.20 -29.32 5.39
N ALA A 8 -7.08 -28.59 5.48
CA ALA A 8 -6.74 -27.55 4.49
C ALA A 8 -6.72 -28.10 3.06
N GLY A 9 -6.09 -29.27 2.86
CA GLY A 9 -6.03 -29.90 1.53
C GLY A 9 -7.39 -30.32 0.96
N GLU A 10 -8.38 -30.64 1.82
CA GLU A 10 -9.72 -30.99 1.35
C GLU A 10 -10.50 -29.81 0.78
N LYS A 11 -10.08 -28.57 1.14
CA LYS A 11 -10.71 -27.34 0.66
C LYS A 11 -10.34 -27.00 -0.79
N LEU A 12 -9.21 -27.50 -1.26
CA LEU A 12 -8.76 -27.26 -2.64
C LEU A 12 -9.77 -27.76 -3.69
N LYS A 13 -10.56 -28.81 -3.36
CA LYS A 13 -11.63 -29.29 -4.26
C LYS A 13 -12.70 -28.24 -4.57
N PHE A 14 -12.90 -27.26 -3.68
CA PHE A 14 -13.85 -26.18 -3.96
C PHE A 14 -13.41 -25.28 -5.12
N LEU A 15 -12.12 -25.24 -5.45
CA LEU A 15 -11.65 -24.52 -6.66
C LEU A 15 -12.23 -25.20 -7.92
N ASP A 16 -12.29 -26.53 -7.94
CA ASP A 16 -12.89 -27.27 -9.07
C ASP A 16 -14.40 -26.97 -9.20
N ASP A 17 -15.11 -26.93 -8.07
CA ASP A 17 -16.55 -26.62 -8.02
C ASP A 17 -16.81 -25.17 -8.48
N LEU A 18 -16.02 -24.19 -8.00
CA LEU A 18 -16.13 -22.79 -8.39
C LEU A 18 -15.81 -22.59 -9.88
N TYR A 19 -14.75 -23.23 -10.36
CA TYR A 19 -14.38 -23.21 -11.77
C TYR A 19 -15.48 -23.78 -12.68
N ALA A 20 -16.04 -24.94 -12.29
CA ALA A 20 -17.15 -25.55 -13.02
C ALA A 20 -18.42 -24.66 -12.99
N GLY A 21 -18.60 -23.87 -11.93
CA GLY A 21 -19.68 -22.89 -11.80
C GLY A 21 -19.40 -21.56 -12.48
N HIS A 22 -18.27 -21.39 -13.14
CA HIS A 22 -17.81 -20.14 -13.79
C HIS A 22 -17.75 -18.95 -12.79
N VAL A 23 -17.38 -19.22 -11.54
CA VAL A 23 -17.26 -18.19 -10.50
C VAL A 23 -15.88 -17.55 -10.60
N GLU A 24 -15.83 -16.24 -10.69
CA GLU A 24 -14.57 -15.49 -10.65
C GLU A 24 -13.92 -15.59 -9.27
N MET A 25 -12.62 -15.83 -9.27
CA MET A 25 -11.83 -16.06 -8.06
C MET A 25 -10.61 -15.14 -8.04
N ASN A 26 -10.31 -14.61 -6.87
CA ASN A 26 -9.04 -13.96 -6.57
C ASN A 26 -8.31 -14.76 -5.49
N GLY A 27 -7.03 -15.01 -5.71
CA GLY A 27 -6.20 -15.77 -4.80
C GLY A 27 -5.12 -14.90 -4.14
N GLN A 28 -4.58 -15.39 -3.02
CA GLN A 28 -3.41 -14.82 -2.37
C GLN A 28 -2.47 -15.92 -1.91
N ILE A 29 -1.19 -15.77 -2.23
CA ILE A 29 -0.11 -16.62 -1.71
C ILE A 29 0.71 -15.79 -0.74
N VAL A 30 0.67 -16.13 0.54
CA VAL A 30 1.63 -15.62 1.52
C VAL A 30 2.89 -16.46 1.42
N LEU A 31 3.95 -15.87 0.89
CA LEU A 31 5.21 -16.56 0.61
C LEU A 31 6.09 -16.60 1.85
N CYS A 32 6.46 -17.80 2.27
CA CYS A 32 7.32 -18.06 3.43
C CYS A 32 8.62 -18.68 2.94
N LYS A 33 9.75 -17.99 3.17
CA LYS A 33 11.09 -18.44 2.77
C LYS A 33 11.40 -19.84 3.31
N GLY A 34 11.90 -20.72 2.44
CA GLY A 34 12.23 -22.10 2.75
C GLY A 34 11.05 -23.03 3.01
N VAL A 35 9.80 -22.58 2.78
CA VAL A 35 8.58 -23.37 3.04
C VAL A 35 7.75 -23.57 1.78
N ASN A 36 7.32 -22.50 1.14
CA ASN A 36 6.47 -22.55 -0.07
C ASN A 36 7.01 -21.67 -1.22
N ASP A 37 8.26 -21.29 -1.14
CA ASP A 37 9.01 -20.54 -2.17
C ASP A 37 9.56 -21.47 -3.28
N LYS A 38 10.30 -20.91 -4.23
CA LYS A 38 11.01 -21.63 -5.30
C LYS A 38 10.11 -22.61 -6.06
N ASP A 39 10.47 -23.90 -6.06
CA ASP A 39 9.72 -24.93 -6.77
C ASP A 39 8.28 -25.12 -6.26
N GLU A 40 8.03 -24.86 -4.97
CA GLU A 40 6.70 -24.92 -4.40
C GLU A 40 5.83 -23.73 -4.87
N LEU A 41 6.40 -22.54 -4.99
CA LEU A 41 5.73 -21.39 -5.58
C LEU A 41 5.39 -21.66 -7.05
N LYS A 42 6.38 -22.14 -7.81
CA LYS A 42 6.20 -22.52 -9.21
C LYS A 42 5.05 -23.53 -9.37
N ARG A 43 5.05 -24.59 -8.58
CA ARG A 43 3.99 -25.59 -8.58
C ARG A 43 2.63 -24.97 -8.25
N SER A 44 2.57 -24.08 -7.25
CA SER A 44 1.34 -23.41 -6.86
C SER A 44 0.79 -22.54 -7.98
N ILE A 45 1.65 -21.80 -8.69
CA ILE A 45 1.26 -21.01 -9.85
C ILE A 45 0.70 -21.91 -10.96
N GLU A 46 1.41 -23.00 -11.31
CA GLU A 46 1.00 -23.94 -12.34
C GLU A 46 -0.34 -24.63 -12.01
N ASP A 47 -0.57 -24.93 -10.73
CA ASP A 47 -1.84 -25.49 -10.26
C ASP A 47 -2.99 -24.47 -10.35
N LEU A 48 -2.75 -23.22 -10.02
CA LEU A 48 -3.76 -22.15 -10.09
C LEU A 48 -4.08 -21.72 -11.53
N MET A 49 -3.09 -21.77 -12.44
CA MET A 49 -3.29 -21.48 -13.86
C MET A 49 -4.34 -22.39 -14.53
N LYS A 50 -4.59 -23.59 -13.98
CA LYS A 50 -5.62 -24.52 -14.49
C LYS A 50 -7.03 -23.95 -14.38
N TYR A 51 -7.22 -22.95 -13.55
CA TYR A 51 -8.51 -22.29 -13.29
C TYR A 51 -8.71 -20.99 -14.08
N LEU A 52 -7.77 -20.66 -14.99
CA LEU A 52 -7.95 -19.55 -15.92
C LEU A 52 -9.10 -19.86 -16.92
N PRO A 53 -9.92 -18.87 -17.34
CA PRO A 53 -9.82 -17.45 -16.99
C PRO A 53 -10.59 -17.04 -15.73
N PHE A 54 -11.21 -17.98 -14.99
CA PHE A 54 -12.02 -17.66 -13.81
C PHE A 54 -11.19 -17.37 -12.55
N MET A 55 -9.95 -17.87 -12.45
CA MET A 55 -8.96 -17.34 -11.51
C MET A 55 -8.42 -16.04 -12.08
N ARG A 56 -9.11 -14.93 -11.77
CA ARG A 56 -8.83 -13.61 -12.35
C ARG A 56 -7.48 -13.06 -11.95
N SER A 57 -7.12 -13.25 -10.69
CA SER A 57 -5.87 -12.73 -10.16
C SER A 57 -5.37 -13.53 -8.97
N VAL A 58 -4.04 -13.60 -8.81
CA VAL A 58 -3.36 -14.16 -7.63
C VAL A 58 -2.27 -13.21 -7.19
N SER A 59 -2.36 -12.68 -5.97
CA SER A 59 -1.28 -11.90 -5.37
C SER A 59 -0.27 -12.80 -4.66
N VAL A 60 1.01 -12.51 -4.79
CA VAL A 60 2.08 -13.13 -4.00
C VAL A 60 2.67 -12.06 -3.09
N VAL A 61 2.51 -12.25 -1.78
CA VAL A 61 2.98 -11.31 -0.76
C VAL A 61 4.01 -11.98 0.15
N PRO A 62 5.06 -11.31 0.60
CA PRO A 62 5.99 -11.90 1.55
C PRO A 62 5.32 -12.05 2.93
N ALA A 63 5.70 -13.06 3.67
CA ALA A 63 5.25 -13.24 5.03
C ALA A 63 5.84 -12.17 5.95
N GLY A 64 4.98 -11.32 6.54
CA GLY A 64 5.39 -10.38 7.57
C GLY A 64 5.79 -11.10 8.87
N LEU A 65 6.94 -10.75 9.42
CA LEU A 65 7.46 -11.37 10.64
C LEU A 65 7.41 -10.39 11.81
N SER A 66 6.36 -10.49 12.64
CA SER A 66 6.27 -9.70 13.85
C SER A 66 7.20 -10.24 14.95
N LYS A 67 7.50 -9.42 15.96
CA LYS A 67 8.29 -9.83 17.14
C LYS A 67 7.59 -10.86 18.04
N TYR A 68 6.27 -11.06 17.89
CA TYR A 68 5.46 -11.98 18.69
C TYR A 68 5.47 -13.40 18.12
N ARG A 69 6.67 -13.98 17.96
CA ARG A 69 6.84 -15.29 17.31
C ARG A 69 7.39 -16.36 18.21
N GLU A 70 7.39 -16.16 19.53
CA GLU A 70 7.86 -17.16 20.48
C GLU A 70 7.07 -18.46 20.37
N GLY A 71 7.78 -19.57 20.21
CA GLY A 71 7.18 -20.91 20.05
C GLY A 71 6.58 -21.19 18.65
N LEU A 72 6.64 -20.25 17.71
CA LEU A 72 6.23 -20.47 16.32
C LEU A 72 7.39 -21.01 15.48
N TYR A 73 7.05 -21.59 14.32
CA TYR A 73 8.05 -22.03 13.35
C TYR A 73 8.98 -20.86 12.96
N PRO A 74 10.31 -21.05 13.01
CA PRO A 74 11.27 -19.98 12.66
C PRO A 74 11.23 -19.72 11.15
N LEU A 75 10.63 -18.61 10.76
CA LEU A 75 10.66 -18.09 9.39
C LEU A 75 11.77 -17.05 9.28
N GLU A 76 12.31 -16.92 8.09
CA GLU A 76 13.29 -15.90 7.72
C GLU A 76 12.67 -14.92 6.72
N LEU A 77 13.20 -13.69 6.71
CA LEU A 77 12.86 -12.70 5.71
C LEU A 77 13.60 -13.01 4.40
N PHE A 78 13.01 -12.59 3.30
CA PHE A 78 13.67 -12.58 2.01
C PHE A 78 14.69 -11.44 1.94
N ASP A 79 15.78 -11.64 1.23
CA ASP A 79 16.73 -10.61 0.85
C ASP A 79 16.43 -10.06 -0.56
N LYS A 80 17.27 -9.11 -1.01
CA LYS A 80 17.12 -8.45 -2.30
C LYS A 80 17.19 -9.44 -3.47
N GLU A 81 18.20 -10.27 -3.49
CA GLU A 81 18.45 -11.25 -4.55
C GLU A 81 17.32 -12.26 -4.64
N GLU A 82 16.82 -12.73 -3.51
CA GLU A 82 15.67 -13.63 -3.46
C GLU A 82 14.38 -12.97 -3.91
N ALA A 83 14.20 -11.68 -3.62
CA ALA A 83 13.05 -10.91 -4.12
C ALA A 83 13.10 -10.75 -5.65
N GLU A 84 14.30 -10.53 -6.22
CA GLU A 84 14.52 -10.51 -7.67
C GLU A 84 14.13 -11.85 -8.30
N GLU A 85 14.54 -12.99 -7.70
CA GLU A 85 14.16 -14.33 -8.18
C GLU A 85 12.64 -14.55 -8.17
N VAL A 86 11.95 -14.06 -7.12
CA VAL A 86 10.48 -14.16 -7.00
C VAL A 86 9.80 -13.33 -8.10
N ILE A 87 10.25 -12.10 -8.32
CA ILE A 87 9.71 -11.22 -9.37
C ILE A 87 9.91 -11.87 -10.75
N ASP A 88 11.13 -12.32 -11.06
CA ASP A 88 11.46 -12.93 -12.36
C ASP A 88 10.59 -14.17 -12.62
N LEU A 89 10.37 -15.00 -11.61
CA LEU A 89 9.50 -16.16 -11.72
C LEU A 89 8.05 -15.72 -12.03
N ILE A 90 7.51 -14.79 -11.26
CA ILE A 90 6.14 -14.28 -11.43
C ILE A 90 5.97 -13.66 -12.82
N GLU A 91 6.87 -12.79 -13.24
CA GLU A 91 6.82 -12.12 -14.55
C GLU A 91 6.88 -13.10 -15.72
N SER A 92 7.64 -14.21 -15.56
CA SER A 92 7.67 -15.28 -16.56
C SER A 92 6.31 -15.96 -16.75
N TYR A 93 5.53 -16.09 -15.67
CA TYR A 93 4.19 -16.67 -15.70
C TYR A 93 3.13 -15.65 -16.14
N GLN A 94 3.29 -14.38 -15.78
CA GLN A 94 2.44 -13.29 -16.30
C GLN A 94 2.47 -13.29 -17.83
N LYS A 95 3.67 -13.35 -18.40
CA LYS A 95 3.80 -13.38 -19.86
C LYS A 95 3.08 -14.57 -20.48
N LYS A 96 3.21 -15.78 -19.92
CA LYS A 96 2.53 -16.98 -20.43
C LYS A 96 1.02 -16.85 -20.34
N ALA A 97 0.51 -16.39 -19.21
CA ALA A 97 -0.93 -16.23 -18.99
C ALA A 97 -1.51 -15.15 -19.92
N TYR A 98 -0.79 -14.04 -20.10
CA TYR A 98 -1.22 -12.97 -21.00
C TYR A 98 -1.25 -13.41 -22.48
N ASP A 99 -0.22 -14.14 -22.92
CA ASP A 99 -0.14 -14.65 -24.31
C ASP A 99 -1.30 -15.62 -24.64
N GLU A 100 -1.84 -16.34 -23.64
CA GLU A 100 -2.89 -17.35 -23.83
C GLU A 100 -4.29 -16.85 -23.50
N PHE A 101 -4.43 -16.02 -22.43
CA PHE A 101 -5.74 -15.64 -21.88
C PHE A 101 -5.99 -14.14 -21.89
N GLY A 102 -4.99 -13.29 -22.21
CA GLY A 102 -5.09 -11.83 -22.13
C GLY A 102 -5.16 -11.29 -20.71
N LEU A 103 -4.71 -12.05 -19.73
CA LEU A 103 -4.64 -11.71 -18.30
C LEU A 103 -3.25 -11.94 -17.75
N HIS A 104 -2.72 -11.01 -16.98
CA HIS A 104 -1.43 -11.23 -16.28
C HIS A 104 -1.55 -12.22 -15.13
N PHE A 105 -2.76 -12.38 -14.57
CA PHE A 105 -3.13 -13.45 -13.65
C PHE A 105 -2.41 -13.44 -12.30
N ILE A 106 -1.06 -13.47 -12.27
CA ILE A 106 -0.29 -13.54 -11.01
C ILE A 106 0.59 -12.30 -10.84
N HIS A 107 0.59 -11.74 -9.64
CA HIS A 107 1.25 -10.48 -9.38
C HIS A 107 2.12 -10.55 -8.12
N ALA A 108 3.34 -10.05 -8.22
CA ALA A 108 4.15 -9.73 -7.04
C ALA A 108 3.59 -8.47 -6.38
N SER A 109 3.48 -8.46 -5.05
CA SER A 109 3.13 -7.24 -4.31
C SER A 109 4.22 -6.17 -4.44
N ASP A 110 3.85 -4.92 -4.19
CA ASP A 110 4.77 -3.78 -4.25
C ASP A 110 5.98 -3.96 -3.33
N GLU A 111 5.80 -4.67 -2.21
CA GLU A 111 6.88 -4.96 -1.26
C GLU A 111 8.03 -5.74 -1.90
N TRP A 112 7.75 -6.64 -2.86
CA TRP A 112 8.80 -7.34 -3.59
C TRP A 112 9.64 -6.40 -4.45
N TYR A 113 8.99 -5.48 -5.18
CA TYR A 113 9.70 -4.50 -6.01
C TYR A 113 10.54 -3.55 -5.17
N ILE A 114 10.03 -3.10 -4.03
CA ILE A 114 10.75 -2.24 -3.09
C ILE A 114 11.96 -3.00 -2.50
N LEU A 115 11.77 -4.26 -2.07
CA LEU A 115 12.85 -5.08 -1.53
C LEU A 115 13.94 -5.37 -2.56
N ALA A 116 13.55 -5.61 -3.82
CA ALA A 116 14.45 -5.84 -4.96
C ALA A 116 15.07 -4.54 -5.49
N GLU A 117 14.66 -3.37 -5.00
CA GLU A 117 15.03 -2.05 -5.55
C GLU A 117 14.78 -1.96 -7.07
N ARG A 118 13.65 -2.54 -7.52
CA ARG A 118 13.20 -2.50 -8.92
C ARG A 118 12.06 -1.49 -9.10
N ASP A 119 11.99 -0.93 -10.30
CA ASP A 119 10.84 -0.12 -10.69
C ASP A 119 9.54 -0.95 -10.71
N PHE A 120 8.42 -0.30 -10.37
CA PHE A 120 7.11 -0.92 -10.46
C PHE A 120 6.72 -1.15 -11.93
N PRO A 121 5.99 -2.23 -12.22
CA PRO A 121 5.46 -2.47 -13.56
C PRO A 121 4.60 -1.32 -14.08
N GLU A 122 4.49 -1.21 -15.39
CA GLU A 122 3.57 -0.27 -16.02
C GLU A 122 2.10 -0.61 -15.70
N GLU A 123 1.22 0.40 -15.69
CA GLU A 123 -0.19 0.32 -15.33
C GLU A 123 -0.91 -0.87 -15.98
N GLY A 124 -0.72 -1.05 -17.29
CA GLY A 124 -1.37 -2.11 -18.07
C GLY A 124 -1.06 -3.53 -17.60
N ARG A 125 -0.07 -3.72 -16.71
CA ARG A 125 0.28 -5.04 -16.17
C ARG A 125 -0.50 -5.45 -14.92
N TYR A 126 -1.34 -4.57 -14.40
CA TYR A 126 -2.12 -4.81 -13.18
C TYR A 126 -3.56 -5.24 -13.44
N ASP A 127 -3.97 -5.40 -14.72
CA ASP A 127 -5.31 -5.85 -15.13
C ASP A 127 -6.46 -5.07 -14.44
N GLY A 128 -6.28 -3.74 -14.28
CA GLY A 128 -7.26 -2.89 -13.61
C GLY A 128 -7.14 -2.87 -12.07
N TYR A 129 -5.99 -3.26 -11.52
CA TYR A 129 -5.69 -3.15 -10.08
C TYR A 129 -6.58 -4.00 -9.15
N ILE A 130 -6.94 -5.21 -9.59
CA ILE A 130 -7.85 -6.13 -8.85
C ILE A 130 -7.33 -6.50 -7.44
N GLN A 131 -6.04 -6.37 -7.18
CA GLN A 131 -5.38 -6.81 -5.93
C GLN A 131 -4.81 -5.65 -5.09
N LEU A 132 -5.34 -4.43 -5.23
CA LEU A 132 -4.85 -3.26 -4.46
C LEU A 132 -4.83 -3.51 -2.95
N GLU A 133 -5.88 -4.10 -2.39
CA GLU A 133 -5.97 -4.40 -0.96
C GLU A 133 -4.90 -5.39 -0.48
N ASN A 134 -4.35 -6.17 -1.39
CA ASN A 134 -3.24 -7.09 -1.13
C ASN A 134 -1.87 -6.46 -1.45
N GLY A 135 -1.81 -5.13 -1.63
CA GLY A 135 -0.57 -4.41 -1.87
C GLY A 135 0.03 -4.63 -3.27
N VAL A 136 -0.81 -4.88 -4.28
CA VAL A 136 -0.38 -5.03 -5.68
C VAL A 136 -0.75 -3.80 -6.48
N GLY A 137 0.24 -3.03 -6.91
CA GLY A 137 0.07 -1.85 -7.74
C GLY A 137 -0.38 -0.59 -7.00
N MET A 138 -0.46 -0.61 -5.67
CA MET A 138 -0.81 0.58 -4.87
C MET A 138 0.19 1.71 -5.10
N MET A 139 1.48 1.39 -5.09
CA MET A 139 2.55 2.37 -5.26
C MET A 139 2.59 2.91 -6.69
N ARG A 140 2.33 2.09 -7.69
CA ARG A 140 2.22 2.53 -9.07
C ARG A 140 1.05 3.49 -9.26
N LEU A 141 -0.14 3.09 -8.82
CA LEU A 141 -1.35 3.91 -8.92
C LEU A 141 -1.18 5.25 -8.19
N LEU A 142 -0.70 5.22 -6.95
CA LEU A 142 -0.41 6.41 -6.15
C LEU A 142 0.52 7.40 -6.88
N ARG A 143 1.59 6.88 -7.52
CA ARG A 143 2.55 7.71 -8.27
C ARG A 143 1.92 8.30 -9.54
N ASP A 144 1.24 7.48 -10.32
CA ASP A 144 0.63 7.91 -11.58
C ASP A 144 -0.45 8.98 -11.33
N GLU A 145 -1.31 8.78 -10.33
CA GLU A 145 -2.32 9.75 -9.93
C GLU A 145 -1.71 11.06 -9.42
N PHE A 146 -0.64 10.96 -8.59
CA PHE A 146 0.04 12.14 -8.08
C PHE A 146 0.65 12.98 -9.21
N TYR A 147 1.41 12.36 -10.10
CA TYR A 147 2.08 13.08 -11.17
C TYR A 147 1.10 13.65 -12.17
N HIS A 148 0.04 12.91 -12.52
CA HIS A 148 -1.01 13.40 -13.39
C HIS A 148 -1.71 14.63 -12.79
N ALA A 149 -2.16 14.54 -11.54
CA ALA A 149 -2.80 15.66 -10.86
C ALA A 149 -1.86 16.86 -10.69
N PHE A 150 -0.56 16.61 -10.46
CA PHE A 150 0.44 17.65 -10.31
C PHE A 150 0.71 18.38 -11.64
N GLU A 151 0.78 17.65 -12.75
CA GLU A 151 0.91 18.22 -14.10
C GLU A 151 -0.32 19.04 -14.48
N GLU A 152 -1.52 18.52 -14.29
CA GLU A 152 -2.78 19.25 -14.50
C GLU A 152 -2.83 20.55 -13.69
N LEU A 153 -2.41 20.49 -12.41
CA LEU A 153 -2.34 21.67 -11.56
C LEU A 153 -1.37 22.71 -12.12
N GLN A 154 -0.18 22.30 -12.56
CA GLN A 154 0.85 23.21 -13.11
C GLN A 154 0.42 23.87 -14.42
N GLU A 155 -0.40 23.20 -15.22
CA GLU A 155 -0.96 23.73 -16.47
C GLU A 155 -2.20 24.61 -16.25
N SER A 156 -2.80 24.61 -15.06
CA SER A 156 -4.00 25.37 -14.74
C SER A 156 -3.75 26.87 -14.65
N GLU A 157 -4.78 27.67 -14.99
CA GLU A 157 -4.75 29.13 -14.83
C GLU A 157 -4.60 29.58 -13.37
N GLU A 158 -4.96 28.71 -12.42
CA GLU A 158 -4.90 29.00 -10.99
C GLU A 158 -3.50 28.80 -10.38
N TYR A 159 -2.64 28.02 -11.03
CA TYR A 159 -1.33 27.64 -10.50
C TYR A 159 -0.47 28.84 -10.02
N PRO A 160 -0.31 29.94 -10.78
CA PRO A 160 0.50 31.08 -10.32
C PRO A 160 -0.05 31.71 -9.04
N LYS A 161 -1.38 31.81 -8.91
CA LYS A 161 -2.06 32.34 -7.71
C LYS A 161 -1.89 31.41 -6.51
N LEU A 162 -2.05 30.11 -6.72
CA LEU A 162 -1.86 29.10 -5.67
C LEU A 162 -0.41 29.07 -5.19
N LYS A 163 0.56 29.09 -6.11
CA LYS A 163 1.99 29.12 -5.80
C LYS A 163 2.39 30.29 -4.91
N GLU A 164 1.81 31.45 -5.12
CA GLU A 164 2.09 32.64 -4.30
C GLU A 164 1.25 32.68 -3.02
N GLY A 165 0.05 32.13 -3.05
CA GLY A 165 -0.93 32.23 -1.96
C GLY A 165 -0.77 31.17 -0.89
N ILE A 166 -0.35 29.94 -1.24
CA ILE A 166 -0.27 28.85 -0.28
C ILE A 166 1.00 28.97 0.55
N ALA A 167 0.84 29.11 1.87
CA ALA A 167 1.94 29.10 2.84
C ALA A 167 1.53 28.27 4.04
N ARG A 168 2.22 27.16 4.28
CA ARG A 168 1.93 26.25 5.41
C ARG A 168 3.13 25.42 5.79
N THR A 169 3.17 25.01 7.05
CA THR A 169 4.14 24.06 7.59
C THR A 169 3.37 22.91 8.24
N PHE A 170 3.64 21.67 7.83
CA PHE A 170 2.94 20.52 8.34
C PHE A 170 3.79 19.25 8.25
N THR A 171 3.34 18.20 8.92
CA THR A 171 4.01 16.90 8.94
C THR A 171 3.15 15.86 8.24
N ILE A 172 3.78 14.97 7.48
CA ILE A 172 3.17 13.75 6.94
C ILE A 172 3.81 12.57 7.65
N ALA A 173 3.03 11.73 8.32
CA ALA A 173 3.52 10.50 8.91
C ALA A 173 3.24 9.31 8.01
N THR A 174 4.24 8.46 7.83
CA THR A 174 4.14 7.21 7.05
C THR A 174 5.10 6.16 7.64
N ALA A 175 4.94 4.89 7.27
CA ALA A 175 5.90 3.85 7.64
C ALA A 175 7.00 3.69 6.59
N LYS A 176 7.97 2.85 6.92
CA LYS A 176 9.23 2.68 6.16
C LYS A 176 9.01 2.35 4.68
N LEU A 177 8.00 1.52 4.37
CA LEU A 177 7.78 1.03 3.01
C LEU A 177 7.45 2.17 2.03
N ALA A 178 6.51 3.04 2.39
CA ALA A 178 6.06 4.13 1.55
C ALA A 178 6.92 5.41 1.71
N TYR A 179 7.76 5.49 2.75
CA TYR A 179 8.53 6.70 3.06
C TYR A 179 9.30 7.29 1.88
N PRO A 180 10.05 6.53 1.05
CA PRO A 180 10.79 7.11 -0.07
C PRO A 180 9.89 7.82 -1.08
N THR A 181 8.75 7.22 -1.41
CA THR A 181 7.79 7.81 -2.37
C THR A 181 7.10 9.04 -1.78
N ILE A 182 6.71 9.00 -0.52
CA ILE A 182 6.09 10.15 0.15
C ILE A 182 7.07 11.30 0.29
N GLN A 183 8.35 11.02 0.55
CA GLN A 183 9.41 12.03 0.58
C GLN A 183 9.61 12.65 -0.81
N GLU A 184 9.67 11.85 -1.86
CA GLU A 184 9.76 12.32 -3.24
C GLU A 184 8.61 13.30 -3.59
N PHE A 185 7.38 12.97 -3.22
CA PHE A 185 6.21 13.84 -3.43
C PHE A 185 6.31 15.14 -2.63
N ALA A 186 6.73 15.06 -1.37
CA ALA A 186 6.92 16.21 -0.51
C ALA A 186 8.00 17.17 -1.08
N ASP A 187 9.11 16.62 -1.56
CA ASP A 187 10.19 17.38 -2.19
C ASP A 187 9.70 18.07 -3.46
N ARG A 188 8.93 17.37 -4.29
CA ARG A 188 8.35 17.90 -5.52
C ARG A 188 7.38 19.05 -5.26
N ILE A 189 6.53 18.91 -4.24
CA ILE A 189 5.61 19.97 -3.83
C ILE A 189 6.38 21.18 -3.29
N THR A 190 7.38 20.95 -2.43
CA THR A 190 8.16 22.02 -1.81
C THR A 190 8.97 22.82 -2.86
N GLU A 191 9.50 22.14 -3.90
CA GLU A 191 10.16 22.80 -5.04
C GLU A 191 9.20 23.70 -5.81
N ALA A 192 7.98 23.24 -6.07
CA ALA A 192 6.97 23.99 -6.81
C ALA A 192 6.34 25.12 -5.98
N PHE A 193 6.16 24.92 -4.67
CA PHE A 193 5.51 25.82 -3.72
C PHE A 193 6.48 26.26 -2.60
N PRO A 194 7.34 27.24 -2.81
CA PRO A 194 8.46 27.56 -1.88
C PRO A 194 8.04 28.00 -0.48
N LYS A 195 6.77 28.37 -0.28
CA LYS A 195 6.22 28.73 1.04
C LYS A 195 5.58 27.54 1.78
N VAL A 196 5.53 26.37 1.13
CA VAL A 196 5.07 25.12 1.74
C VAL A 196 6.28 24.39 2.31
N LYS A 197 6.21 24.02 3.57
CA LYS A 197 7.23 23.24 4.27
C LYS A 197 6.60 21.93 4.73
N ILE A 198 7.16 20.82 4.32
CA ILE A 198 6.67 19.47 4.62
C ILE A 198 7.77 18.71 5.35
N THR A 199 7.46 18.24 6.54
CA THR A 199 8.29 17.26 7.25
C THR A 199 7.69 15.87 7.04
N VAL A 200 8.42 14.95 6.41
CA VAL A 200 7.99 13.56 6.31
C VAL A 200 8.55 12.76 7.47
N ALA A 201 7.69 12.28 8.34
CA ALA A 201 8.04 11.47 9.49
C ALA A 201 7.91 9.97 9.16
N CYS A 202 9.04 9.30 9.01
CA CYS A 202 9.09 7.84 8.93
C CYS A 202 8.88 7.26 10.32
N ILE A 203 7.73 6.66 10.58
CA ILE A 203 7.38 6.06 11.87
C ILE A 203 7.81 4.60 11.87
N ARG A 204 8.65 4.25 12.86
CA ARG A 204 9.09 2.87 13.09
C ARG A 204 8.00 2.09 13.79
N ASN A 205 7.78 0.86 13.38
CA ASN A 205 6.85 -0.03 14.05
C ASN A 205 7.55 -0.73 15.23
N ASP A 206 7.35 -0.22 16.42
CA ASP A 206 7.90 -0.77 17.67
C ASP A 206 6.94 -1.80 18.29
N PHE A 207 5.64 -1.70 17.99
CA PHE A 207 4.61 -2.59 18.53
C PHE A 207 4.69 -3.99 17.92
N PHE A 208 4.65 -4.11 16.60
CA PHE A 208 4.78 -5.40 15.91
C PHE A 208 6.23 -5.79 15.61
N GLY A 209 7.15 -4.83 15.59
CA GLY A 209 8.57 -5.00 15.29
C GLY A 209 8.99 -4.28 14.01
N GLU A 210 10.27 -3.89 13.94
CA GLU A 210 10.85 -3.06 12.85
C GLU A 210 10.79 -3.71 11.45
N THR A 211 10.55 -5.01 11.40
CA THR A 211 10.35 -5.77 10.16
C THR A 211 8.96 -5.57 9.55
N ILE A 212 8.04 -4.96 10.29
CA ILE A 212 6.73 -4.56 9.82
C ILE A 212 6.83 -3.12 9.33
N THR A 213 6.67 -2.92 8.03
CA THR A 213 7.04 -1.67 7.34
C THR A 213 5.86 -0.92 6.72
N VAL A 214 4.66 -1.46 6.84
CA VAL A 214 3.44 -0.89 6.26
C VAL A 214 2.78 0.13 7.20
N SER A 215 2.25 1.22 6.65
CA SER A 215 1.62 2.32 7.43
C SER A 215 0.38 1.87 8.18
N GLY A 216 -0.41 0.95 7.61
CA GLY A 216 -1.65 0.46 8.22
C GLY A 216 -1.46 -0.35 9.51
N LEU A 217 -0.23 -0.66 9.92
CA LEU A 217 0.08 -1.35 11.16
C LEU A 217 0.81 -0.46 12.19
N ILE A 218 0.91 0.85 11.95
CA ILE A 218 1.39 1.83 12.94
C ILE A 218 0.28 2.11 13.94
N THR A 219 0.61 2.07 15.23
CA THR A 219 -0.31 2.40 16.32
C THR A 219 -0.29 3.89 16.66
N GLY A 220 -1.35 4.38 17.30
CA GLY A 220 -1.42 5.77 17.74
C GLY A 220 -0.37 6.10 18.79
N GLN A 221 -0.03 5.15 19.68
CA GLN A 221 1.00 5.33 20.71
C GLN A 221 2.39 5.51 20.09
N GLU A 222 2.74 4.73 19.06
CA GLU A 222 4.02 4.86 18.35
C GLU A 222 4.13 6.19 17.63
N LEU A 223 3.05 6.59 16.96
CA LEU A 223 2.96 7.86 16.26
C LEU A 223 3.19 9.02 17.23
N VAL A 224 2.48 9.05 18.37
CA VAL A 224 2.61 10.08 19.40
C VAL A 224 4.02 10.09 20.00
N ALA A 225 4.56 8.93 20.37
CA ALA A 225 5.88 8.85 21.01
C ALA A 225 6.97 9.40 20.10
N GLN A 226 7.04 8.93 18.86
CA GLN A 226 8.11 9.32 17.92
C GLN A 226 7.99 10.76 17.45
N LEU A 227 6.77 11.29 17.28
CA LEU A 227 6.59 12.71 16.94
C LEU A 227 6.91 13.64 18.13
N LYS A 228 6.65 13.22 19.37
CA LYS A 228 7.11 13.97 20.55
C LYS A 228 8.62 14.02 20.64
N GLU A 229 9.32 12.92 20.42
CA GLU A 229 10.78 12.87 20.39
C GLU A 229 11.36 13.86 19.36
N ARG A 230 10.81 13.91 18.14
CA ARG A 230 11.21 14.86 17.11
C ARG A 230 10.96 16.30 17.52
N LYS A 231 9.81 16.59 18.12
CA LYS A 231 9.47 17.92 18.64
C LYS A 231 10.42 18.37 19.76
N GLU A 232 10.77 17.45 20.67
CA GLU A 232 11.74 17.68 21.74
C GLU A 232 13.17 17.89 21.19
N ALA A 233 13.50 17.25 20.07
CA ALA A 233 14.75 17.47 19.33
C ALA A 233 14.79 18.82 18.58
N GLY A 234 13.69 19.58 18.57
CA GLY A 234 13.59 20.90 17.96
C GLY A 234 13.17 20.91 16.49
N GLU A 235 12.64 19.81 15.97
CA GLU A 235 12.06 19.79 14.63
C GLU A 235 10.77 20.62 14.58
N ASP A 236 10.61 21.40 13.50
CA ASP A 236 9.39 22.15 13.22
C ASP A 236 8.40 21.21 12.50
N LEU A 237 7.47 20.67 13.28
CA LEU A 237 6.43 19.75 12.76
C LEU A 237 5.19 20.48 12.22
N GLY A 238 5.13 21.81 12.38
CA GLY A 238 3.94 22.58 12.01
C GLY A 238 2.75 22.34 12.94
N ASP A 239 1.57 22.71 12.49
CA ASP A 239 0.31 22.64 13.25
C ASP A 239 -0.62 21.49 12.80
N THR A 240 -0.28 20.86 11.71
CA THR A 240 -1.10 19.81 11.08
C THR A 240 -0.27 18.55 10.88
N LEU A 241 -0.84 17.40 11.25
CA LEU A 241 -0.32 16.07 10.98
C LEU A 241 -1.23 15.37 9.96
N GLN A 242 -0.69 15.01 8.81
CA GLN A 242 -1.37 14.17 7.84
C GLN A 242 -0.95 12.72 8.01
N ILE A 243 -1.93 11.83 8.04
CA ILE A 243 -1.74 10.37 8.12
C ILE A 243 -2.51 9.71 6.99
N PRO A 244 -2.03 8.60 6.41
CA PRO A 244 -2.84 7.85 5.47
C PRO A 244 -4.03 7.20 6.19
N ILE A 245 -5.19 7.19 5.54
CA ILE A 245 -6.46 6.68 6.11
C ILE A 245 -6.35 5.25 6.64
N ASN A 246 -5.48 4.43 6.03
CA ASN A 246 -5.26 3.05 6.41
C ASN A 246 -4.51 2.86 7.76
N MET A 247 -4.01 3.92 8.39
CA MET A 247 -3.57 3.87 9.79
C MET A 247 -4.75 3.73 10.76
N LEU A 248 -5.96 4.05 10.31
CA LEU A 248 -7.19 3.97 11.10
C LEU A 248 -7.97 2.70 10.74
N ARG A 249 -8.75 2.21 11.68
CA ARG A 249 -9.72 1.15 11.41
C ARG A 249 -10.73 1.61 10.37
N SER A 250 -11.12 0.70 9.50
CA SER A 250 -12.06 0.99 8.42
C SER A 250 -13.37 1.61 8.98
N GLY A 251 -13.69 2.81 8.48
CA GLY A 251 -14.90 3.54 8.88
C GLY A 251 -14.88 4.17 10.27
N GLU A 252 -13.75 4.13 10.99
CA GLU A 252 -13.60 4.66 12.34
C GLU A 252 -12.46 5.68 12.41
N GLU A 253 -12.51 6.60 13.40
CA GLU A 253 -11.42 7.52 13.74
C GLU A 253 -10.54 6.97 14.87
N VAL A 254 -10.19 5.68 14.77
CA VAL A 254 -9.53 4.92 15.82
C VAL A 254 -8.36 4.14 15.24
N PHE A 255 -7.21 4.24 15.89
CA PHE A 255 -6.01 3.44 15.59
C PHE A 255 -6.15 2.00 16.08
N LEU A 256 -5.21 1.12 15.70
CA LEU A 256 -5.25 -0.30 16.08
C LEU A 256 -5.16 -0.55 17.61
N ASP A 257 -4.60 0.39 18.35
CA ASP A 257 -4.40 0.35 19.80
C ASP A 257 -5.49 1.11 20.59
N ASP A 258 -6.66 1.31 19.97
CA ASP A 258 -7.83 1.98 20.54
C ASP A 258 -7.66 3.49 20.83
N LEU A 259 -6.52 4.11 20.51
CA LEU A 259 -6.41 5.56 20.54
C LEU A 259 -7.26 6.18 19.44
N THR A 260 -7.99 7.23 19.77
CA THR A 260 -8.75 8.02 18.80
C THR A 260 -7.86 9.07 18.13
N VAL A 261 -8.32 9.59 16.99
CA VAL A 261 -7.67 10.75 16.35
C VAL A 261 -7.61 11.92 17.32
N GLN A 262 -8.67 12.16 18.11
CA GLN A 262 -8.73 13.23 19.11
C GLN A 262 -7.70 13.04 20.23
N ASP A 263 -7.42 11.80 20.66
CA ASP A 263 -6.40 11.52 21.65
C ASP A 263 -5.00 11.89 21.12
N VAL A 264 -4.74 11.58 19.87
CA VAL A 264 -3.48 11.92 19.18
C VAL A 264 -3.35 13.44 19.01
N GLU A 265 -4.41 14.14 18.60
CA GLU A 265 -4.45 15.61 18.52
C GLU A 265 -4.15 16.26 19.86
N ALA A 266 -4.82 15.80 20.92
CA ALA A 266 -4.60 16.31 22.27
C ALA A 266 -3.16 16.04 22.77
N ALA A 267 -2.60 14.88 22.46
CA ALA A 267 -1.27 14.50 22.87
C ALA A 267 -0.15 15.28 22.17
N LEU A 268 -0.34 15.63 20.88
CA LEU A 268 0.66 16.33 20.05
C LEU A 268 0.44 17.85 20.00
N GLY A 269 -0.78 18.33 20.28
CA GLY A 269 -1.18 19.73 20.07
C GLY A 269 -1.18 20.10 18.57
N MET A 270 -1.55 19.18 17.71
CA MET A 270 -1.62 19.30 16.26
C MET A 270 -2.99 18.84 15.77
N THR A 271 -3.47 19.42 14.68
CA THR A 271 -4.68 18.90 14.00
C THR A 271 -4.28 17.67 13.18
N VAL A 272 -5.00 16.57 13.31
CA VAL A 272 -4.74 15.33 12.53
C VAL A 272 -5.73 15.24 11.36
N LYS A 273 -5.20 15.05 10.15
CA LYS A 273 -5.97 14.82 8.93
C LYS A 273 -5.66 13.44 8.38
N ALA A 274 -6.66 12.58 8.33
CA ALA A 274 -6.58 11.34 7.57
C ALA A 274 -6.75 11.66 6.08
N VAL A 275 -5.85 11.16 5.25
CA VAL A 275 -5.78 11.38 3.80
C VAL A 275 -6.05 10.06 3.10
N GLU A 276 -6.93 10.09 2.11
CA GLU A 276 -7.22 8.94 1.27
C GLU A 276 -5.98 8.45 0.52
N SER A 277 -6.01 7.21 0.01
CA SER A 277 -4.83 6.56 -0.55
C SER A 277 -4.52 6.96 -2.00
N GLY A 278 -5.25 7.91 -2.59
CA GLY A 278 -5.04 8.40 -3.96
C GLY A 278 -3.92 9.43 -4.06
N GLY A 279 -3.21 9.45 -5.18
CA GLY A 279 -2.16 10.42 -5.43
C GLY A 279 -2.68 11.85 -5.59
N LYS A 280 -3.86 12.01 -6.17
CA LYS A 280 -4.56 13.30 -6.23
C LYS A 280 -5.00 13.75 -4.84
N ASP A 281 -5.56 12.86 -4.03
CA ASP A 281 -5.97 13.16 -2.65
C ASP A 281 -4.78 13.62 -1.80
N PHE A 282 -3.61 12.99 -2.00
CA PHE A 282 -2.37 13.40 -1.36
C PHE A 282 -1.98 14.85 -1.74
N LEU A 283 -2.02 15.19 -3.03
CA LEU A 283 -1.69 16.53 -3.51
C LEU A 283 -2.67 17.58 -2.97
N ASP A 284 -3.97 17.30 -3.06
CA ASP A 284 -5.03 18.21 -2.60
C ASP A 284 -4.91 18.44 -1.08
N ALA A 285 -4.67 17.40 -0.31
CA ALA A 285 -4.44 17.52 1.14
C ALA A 285 -3.17 18.29 1.47
N ALA A 286 -2.06 18.05 0.75
CA ALA A 286 -0.80 18.74 0.95
C ALA A 286 -0.90 20.24 0.67
N LEU A 287 -1.65 20.65 -0.35
CA LEU A 287 -1.86 22.06 -0.72
C LEU A 287 -3.09 22.67 -0.04
N ASN A 288 -3.85 21.89 0.73
CA ASN A 288 -5.14 22.28 1.35
C ASN A 288 -6.11 22.86 0.32
N LEU A 289 -6.15 22.27 -0.86
CA LEU A 289 -7.18 22.51 -1.86
C LEU A 289 -8.49 21.89 -1.35
N ASP A 290 -9.60 22.04 -2.07
CA ASP A 290 -10.94 21.58 -1.63
C ASP A 290 -11.00 20.06 -1.38
N TYR A 291 -10.24 19.61 -0.37
CA TYR A 291 -10.16 18.24 0.08
C TYR A 291 -11.30 17.97 1.06
N HIS A 292 -12.38 17.41 0.55
CA HIS A 292 -13.51 16.99 1.37
C HIS A 292 -13.32 15.54 1.79
N THR A 293 -12.99 15.33 3.06
CA THR A 293 -13.12 14.01 3.72
C THR A 293 -14.59 13.68 4.00
N GLU A 294 -15.43 13.67 2.97
CA GLU A 294 -16.70 12.97 3.10
C GLU A 294 -16.43 11.47 3.03
N ARG A 295 -16.35 10.85 4.21
CA ARG A 295 -16.31 9.40 4.34
C ARG A 295 -17.63 8.81 3.83
N ASN A 296 -17.73 8.60 2.55
CA ASN A 296 -18.75 7.71 2.03
C ASN A 296 -18.30 6.26 2.33
N ASN A 297 -18.86 5.71 3.42
CA ASN A 297 -18.65 4.32 3.86
C ASN A 297 -19.07 3.25 2.81
N GLU A 298 -19.46 3.64 1.60
CA GLU A 298 -20.00 2.73 0.58
C GLU A 298 -19.07 2.50 -0.60
N ASN A 299 -17.92 3.21 -0.72
CA ASN A 299 -17.08 3.09 -1.90
C ASN A 299 -15.59 2.98 -1.55
N PHE A 300 -15.18 1.80 -1.13
CA PHE A 300 -13.79 1.37 -1.29
C PHE A 300 -13.41 1.34 -2.78
N VAL A 301 -12.15 1.62 -3.07
CA VAL A 301 -11.44 1.76 -4.35
C VAL A 301 -11.89 0.83 -5.50
N TYR A 302 -12.63 -0.22 -5.21
CA TYR A 302 -13.16 -1.17 -6.19
C TYR A 302 -14.10 -0.57 -7.25
N ILE A 303 -14.79 0.53 -6.98
CA ILE A 303 -15.78 1.08 -7.91
C ILE A 303 -15.16 2.02 -8.94
N LYS A 304 -14.10 2.75 -8.60
CA LYS A 304 -13.47 3.69 -9.55
C LYS A 304 -12.69 3.03 -10.69
N ALA A 305 -12.20 1.82 -10.50
CA ALA A 305 -11.50 1.08 -11.55
C ALA A 305 -12.47 0.47 -12.60
N TYR A 306 -13.70 0.19 -12.20
CA TYR A 306 -14.72 -0.38 -13.12
C TYR A 306 -15.52 0.66 -13.90
N ASP A 307 -15.63 1.91 -13.43
CA ASP A 307 -16.40 2.96 -14.10
C ASP A 307 -15.67 3.63 -15.29
N ARG A 308 -14.44 3.22 -15.60
CA ARG A 308 -13.66 3.78 -16.73
C ARG A 308 -13.88 3.10 -18.08
N GLU A 309 -14.71 2.06 -18.15
CA GLU A 309 -14.99 1.35 -19.42
C GLU A 309 -16.21 1.87 -20.19
N ASP A 310 -16.89 2.92 -19.73
CA ASP A 310 -18.11 3.45 -20.38
C ASP A 310 -18.02 4.94 -20.80
N GLU A 311 -16.83 5.43 -21.25
CA GLU A 311 -16.74 6.69 -22.00
C GLU A 311 -16.00 6.55 -23.32
#